data_a727de49ee9121a56b20239eea316f59
#
_entry.id   a727de49ee9121a56b20239eea316f59
#
_cell.length_a   1.000
_cell.length_b   1.000
_cell.length_c   1.000
_cell.angle_alpha   90.00
_cell.angle_beta   90.00
_cell.angle_gamma   90.00
#
_symmetry.space_group_name_H-M   'P 1'
#
loop_
_entity.id
_entity.type
_entity.pdbx_description
1 polymer ?
#
loop_
_entity_poly.entity_id
_entity_poly.type
_entity_poly.pdbx_seq_one_letter_code
_entity_poly.pdbx_strand_id
1 'polypeptide(L)'
;MGPHLRPIVPTAKISQKMVATIPVTMKILRLSPLLVLGLTVRLFAAPMTDMDREHLLVHFQMTTQMVAELVHGLSPAQLEYKASPDRWSIREVVSHLAVAEPDYWRELQKAVKAAPDMKEKKSANTDADIMWYGIDRVVHTKTGGGHEKVDTYKDLGEALKKFQALRATMIEYIKTTNDDLRSHSFGEYGEVIDSWQWMLEISTHAERHIQQIREIKNDPNFPKK
;
A
#
# COMPACT_ATOMS: atom_id res chain seq x y z
N MET A 1 -41.37 23.49 20.65
CA MET A 1 -41.54 23.50 22.13
C MET A 1 -41.40 22.08 22.64
N GLY A 2 -40.30 21.76 23.27
CA GLY A 2 -40.04 20.48 23.92
C GLY A 2 -39.14 20.74 25.13
N PRO A 3 -39.35 20.12 26.27
CA PRO A 3 -38.79 20.54 27.55
C PRO A 3 -37.37 20.03 27.77
N HIS A 4 -36.54 20.93 28.27
CA HIS A 4 -35.20 20.67 28.80
C HIS A 4 -35.27 19.84 30.11
N LEU A 5 -34.59 18.71 30.15
CA LEU A 5 -34.28 18.00 31.37
C LEU A 5 -32.82 18.26 31.76
N ARG A 6 -32.59 18.86 32.92
CA ARG A 6 -31.26 19.00 33.57
C ARG A 6 -31.02 17.79 34.48
N PRO A 7 -29.80 17.24 34.53
CA PRO A 7 -29.50 16.24 35.55
C PRO A 7 -29.11 16.89 36.88
N ILE A 8 -29.66 16.34 37.93
CA ILE A 8 -29.43 16.68 39.35
C ILE A 8 -28.17 15.93 39.80
N VAL A 9 -27.16 16.63 40.30
CA VAL A 9 -25.96 16.05 40.93
C VAL A 9 -26.14 16.14 42.46
N PRO A 10 -26.06 15.05 43.24
CA PRO A 10 -26.03 15.11 44.68
C PRO A 10 -24.63 15.36 45.21
N THR A 11 -24.46 16.41 45.98
CA THR A 11 -23.26 16.73 46.77
C THR A 11 -23.15 15.88 48.01
N ALA A 12 -22.17 15.00 48.07
CA ALA A 12 -21.84 14.25 49.30
C ALA A 12 -20.84 15.05 50.15
N LYS A 13 -21.26 15.37 51.38
CA LYS A 13 -20.39 15.95 52.44
C LYS A 13 -19.46 14.88 52.97
N ILE A 14 -18.15 15.06 52.84
CA ILE A 14 -17.12 14.22 53.46
C ILE A 14 -16.77 14.81 54.82
N SER A 15 -17.03 14.03 55.84
CA SER A 15 -16.70 14.31 57.26
C SER A 15 -15.20 14.09 57.50
N GLN A 16 -14.51 15.11 58.00
CA GLN A 16 -13.13 15.00 58.46
C GLN A 16 -13.08 14.26 59.79
N LYS A 17 -12.47 13.08 59.84
CA LYS A 17 -12.00 12.42 61.06
C LYS A 17 -10.54 12.71 61.26
N MET A 18 -10.23 13.27 62.46
CA MET A 18 -8.89 13.50 63.00
C MET A 18 -8.09 12.21 63.00
N VAL A 19 -6.90 12.20 62.42
CA VAL A 19 -5.95 11.08 62.50
C VAL A 19 -4.86 11.47 63.48
N ALA A 20 -4.70 10.67 64.53
CA ALA A 20 -3.68 10.82 65.56
C ALA A 20 -2.29 10.48 64.97
N THR A 21 -1.33 11.35 65.27
CA THR A 21 0.06 11.24 64.82
C THR A 21 0.84 10.27 65.74
N ILE A 22 1.30 9.14 65.21
CA ILE A 22 2.23 8.22 65.86
C ILE A 22 3.64 8.51 65.28
N PRO A 23 4.66 8.72 66.13
CA PRO A 23 6.02 8.92 65.66
C PRO A 23 6.65 7.59 65.23
N VAL A 24 6.88 7.38 63.94
CA VAL A 24 7.61 6.23 63.41
C VAL A 24 9.10 6.58 63.31
N THR A 25 9.91 5.95 64.13
CA THR A 25 11.39 6.01 64.06
C THR A 25 11.86 5.24 62.84
N MET A 26 12.23 5.96 61.78
CA MET A 26 12.73 5.40 60.53
C MET A 26 14.17 4.89 60.70
N LYS A 27 14.37 3.57 60.78
CA LYS A 27 15.66 2.96 60.51
C LYS A 27 15.99 3.05 59.03
N ILE A 28 17.02 3.83 58.72
CA ILE A 28 17.53 3.93 57.34
C ILE A 28 18.14 2.60 56.94
N LEU A 29 17.38 1.80 56.19
CA LEU A 29 17.86 0.59 55.53
C LEU A 29 18.63 1.04 54.28
N ARG A 30 19.98 0.82 54.29
CA ARG A 30 20.82 1.08 53.12
C ARG A 30 20.44 0.08 52.03
N LEU A 31 19.60 0.53 51.07
CA LEU A 31 19.38 -0.22 49.85
C LEU A 31 20.67 -0.17 49.00
N SER A 32 21.23 -1.33 48.75
CA SER A 32 22.25 -1.53 47.71
C SER A 32 21.65 -1.12 46.32
N PRO A 33 22.45 -0.51 45.46
CA PRO A 33 21.95 -0.19 44.13
C PRO A 33 21.68 -1.49 43.37
N LEU A 34 20.44 -1.90 43.30
CA LEU A 34 20.00 -2.92 42.32
C LEU A 34 20.28 -2.36 40.93
N LEU A 35 21.21 -2.99 40.24
CA LEU A 35 21.49 -2.77 38.84
C LEU A 35 20.21 -3.15 38.07
N VAL A 36 19.35 -2.19 37.81
CA VAL A 36 18.20 -2.37 36.91
C VAL A 36 18.79 -2.51 35.50
N LEU A 37 19.06 -3.77 35.15
CA LEU A 37 19.36 -4.14 33.78
C LEU A 37 18.11 -3.80 32.96
N GLY A 38 18.11 -2.62 32.36
CA GLY A 38 17.03 -2.16 31.49
C GLY A 38 16.89 -3.13 30.32
N LEU A 39 15.96 -4.06 30.44
CA LEU A 39 15.52 -4.90 29.34
C LEU A 39 14.83 -3.93 28.37
N THR A 40 15.58 -3.40 27.41
CA THR A 40 15.00 -2.71 26.27
C THR A 40 14.23 -3.76 25.48
N VAL A 41 12.94 -3.90 25.78
CA VAL A 41 12.01 -4.60 24.91
C VAL A 41 12.04 -3.81 23.60
N ARG A 42 12.84 -4.26 22.65
CA ARG A 42 12.67 -3.85 21.28
C ARG A 42 11.28 -4.37 20.90
N LEU A 43 10.31 -3.48 20.84
CA LEU A 43 9.08 -3.74 20.13
C LEU A 43 9.49 -4.00 18.67
N PHE A 44 9.74 -5.28 18.37
CA PHE A 44 9.82 -5.68 16.97
C PHE A 44 8.44 -5.35 16.41
N ALA A 45 8.43 -4.52 15.38
CA ALA A 45 7.27 -4.32 14.54
C ALA A 45 6.73 -5.70 14.15
N ALA A 46 5.42 -5.89 14.20
CA ALA A 46 4.83 -7.19 13.89
C ALA A 46 5.01 -7.45 12.39
N PRO A 47 5.61 -8.57 12.00
CA PRO A 47 5.72 -8.91 10.59
C PRO A 47 4.32 -9.00 9.97
N MET A 48 4.25 -8.85 8.66
CA MET A 48 3.06 -9.06 7.85
C MET A 48 2.38 -10.39 8.24
N THR A 49 1.06 -10.37 8.43
CA THR A 49 0.32 -11.61 8.73
C THR A 49 0.38 -12.58 7.54
N ASP A 50 0.16 -13.88 7.80
CA ASP A 50 0.08 -14.87 6.72
C ASP A 50 -1.01 -14.53 5.71
N MET A 51 -2.14 -13.99 6.15
CA MET A 51 -3.23 -13.55 5.30
C MET A 51 -2.83 -12.33 4.43
N ASP A 52 -2.18 -11.32 5.02
CA ASP A 52 -1.69 -10.17 4.27
C ASP A 52 -0.69 -10.59 3.18
N ARG A 53 0.19 -11.53 3.52
CA ARG A 53 1.17 -12.09 2.59
C ARG A 53 0.51 -12.82 1.44
N GLU A 54 -0.43 -13.72 1.74
CA GLU A 54 -1.14 -14.50 0.73
C GLU A 54 -1.96 -13.61 -0.21
N HIS A 55 -2.65 -12.60 0.30
CA HIS A 55 -3.39 -11.64 -0.52
C HIS A 55 -2.49 -10.94 -1.53
N LEU A 56 -1.32 -10.45 -1.10
CA LEU A 56 -0.37 -9.82 -2.01
C LEU A 56 0.19 -10.84 -3.04
N LEU A 57 0.57 -12.03 -2.59
CA LEU A 57 1.12 -13.05 -3.47
C LEU A 57 0.15 -13.44 -4.59
N VAL A 58 -1.08 -13.76 -4.23
CA VAL A 58 -2.11 -14.15 -5.20
C VAL A 58 -2.36 -13.02 -6.19
N HIS A 59 -2.50 -11.78 -5.71
CA HIS A 59 -2.81 -10.64 -6.56
C HIS A 59 -1.65 -10.29 -7.51
N PHE A 60 -0.40 -10.31 -7.01
CA PHE A 60 0.79 -10.08 -7.84
C PHE A 60 0.99 -11.16 -8.90
N GLN A 61 0.82 -12.43 -8.54
CA GLN A 61 0.94 -13.54 -9.48
C GLN A 61 -0.15 -13.47 -10.55
N MET A 62 -1.40 -13.27 -10.13
CA MET A 62 -2.54 -13.16 -11.04
C MET A 62 -2.35 -12.01 -12.04
N THR A 63 -2.08 -10.79 -11.57
CA THR A 63 -1.95 -9.62 -12.45
C THR A 63 -0.74 -9.73 -13.38
N THR A 64 0.37 -10.31 -12.93
CA THR A 64 1.55 -10.56 -13.77
C THR A 64 1.24 -11.53 -14.89
N GLN A 65 0.56 -12.63 -14.59
CA GLN A 65 0.16 -13.64 -15.58
C GLN A 65 -0.84 -13.04 -16.57
N MET A 66 -1.85 -12.33 -16.11
CA MET A 66 -2.90 -11.75 -16.95
C MET A 66 -2.34 -10.74 -17.97
N VAL A 67 -1.36 -9.90 -17.60
CA VAL A 67 -0.69 -9.00 -18.56
C VAL A 67 -0.04 -9.82 -19.67
N ALA A 68 0.72 -10.87 -19.33
CA ALA A 68 1.40 -11.70 -20.32
C ALA A 68 0.41 -12.44 -21.25
N GLU A 69 -0.65 -13.01 -20.69
CA GLU A 69 -1.69 -13.71 -21.46
C GLU A 69 -2.45 -12.81 -22.43
N LEU A 70 -2.79 -11.60 -21.99
CA LEU A 70 -3.56 -10.64 -22.80
C LEU A 70 -2.82 -10.17 -24.05
N VAL A 71 -1.48 -10.16 -24.01
CA VAL A 71 -0.66 -9.70 -25.13
C VAL A 71 -0.08 -10.84 -25.95
N HIS A 72 -0.20 -12.08 -25.47
CA HIS A 72 0.33 -13.24 -26.17
C HIS A 72 -0.31 -13.45 -27.54
N GLY A 73 0.52 -13.65 -28.56
CA GLY A 73 0.10 -13.96 -29.92
C GLY A 73 -0.63 -12.83 -30.67
N LEU A 74 -0.56 -11.58 -30.16
CA LEU A 74 -1.06 -10.41 -30.89
C LEU A 74 -0.12 -10.07 -32.04
N SER A 75 -0.73 -9.66 -33.19
CA SER A 75 0.02 -9.18 -34.35
C SER A 75 0.58 -7.75 -34.11
N PRO A 76 1.61 -7.31 -34.86
CA PRO A 76 2.10 -5.95 -34.75
C PRO A 76 1.00 -4.88 -34.92
N ALA A 77 0.07 -5.10 -35.85
CA ALA A 77 -1.07 -4.19 -36.05
C ALA A 77 -1.98 -4.11 -34.81
N GLN A 78 -2.20 -5.24 -34.12
CA GLN A 78 -2.96 -5.29 -32.88
C GLN A 78 -2.24 -4.61 -31.71
N LEU A 79 -0.93 -4.75 -31.65
CA LEU A 79 -0.11 -4.14 -30.59
C LEU A 79 -0.03 -2.61 -30.68
N GLU A 80 -0.02 -2.08 -31.91
CA GLU A 80 0.08 -0.63 -32.16
C GLU A 80 -1.29 0.03 -32.35
N TYR A 81 -2.39 -0.73 -32.31
CA TYR A 81 -3.72 -0.17 -32.48
C TYR A 81 -4.06 0.85 -31.40
N LYS A 82 -4.59 2.00 -31.81
CA LYS A 82 -5.13 3.06 -30.96
C LYS A 82 -6.56 3.37 -31.36
N ALA A 83 -7.49 3.32 -30.39
CA ALA A 83 -8.89 3.68 -30.63
C ALA A 83 -9.05 5.16 -31.03
N SER A 84 -8.11 6.03 -30.61
CA SER A 84 -7.98 7.41 -31.05
C SER A 84 -6.52 7.87 -30.84
N PRO A 85 -6.08 8.98 -31.51
CA PRO A 85 -4.69 9.44 -31.44
C PRO A 85 -4.15 9.75 -30.03
N ASP A 86 -5.03 10.11 -29.10
CA ASP A 86 -4.74 10.44 -27.71
C ASP A 86 -4.82 9.23 -26.75
N ARG A 87 -5.16 8.05 -27.28
CA ARG A 87 -5.21 6.80 -26.52
C ARG A 87 -3.94 6.00 -26.70
N TRP A 88 -3.61 5.25 -25.68
CA TRP A 88 -2.47 4.32 -25.72
C TRP A 88 -2.80 3.06 -26.50
N SER A 89 -1.81 2.54 -27.20
CA SER A 89 -1.81 1.19 -27.75
C SER A 89 -1.50 0.15 -26.66
N ILE A 90 -1.72 -1.14 -26.97
CA ILE A 90 -1.37 -2.23 -26.04
C ILE A 90 0.13 -2.23 -25.73
N ARG A 91 1.01 -2.01 -26.74
CA ARG A 91 2.45 -1.91 -26.50
C ARG A 91 2.77 -0.75 -25.55
N GLU A 92 2.16 0.40 -25.74
CA GLU A 92 2.38 1.57 -24.87
C GLU A 92 1.93 1.32 -23.44
N VAL A 93 0.83 0.59 -23.22
CA VAL A 93 0.37 0.20 -21.89
C VAL A 93 1.41 -0.68 -21.19
N VAL A 94 1.96 -1.70 -21.89
CA VAL A 94 2.98 -2.58 -21.28
C VAL A 94 4.29 -1.84 -21.06
N SER A 95 4.67 -0.94 -21.98
CA SER A 95 5.84 -0.06 -21.80
C SER A 95 5.68 0.83 -20.56
N HIS A 96 4.47 1.39 -20.33
CA HIS A 96 4.18 2.18 -19.14
C HIS A 96 4.35 1.37 -17.85
N LEU A 97 3.82 0.16 -17.77
CA LEU A 97 4.01 -0.71 -16.60
C LEU A 97 5.50 -0.96 -16.32
N ALA A 98 6.28 -1.23 -17.38
CA ALA A 98 7.71 -1.47 -17.25
C ALA A 98 8.52 -0.23 -16.82
N VAL A 99 7.99 0.98 -17.03
CA VAL A 99 8.62 2.26 -16.65
C VAL A 99 8.18 2.72 -15.26
N ALA A 100 6.89 2.62 -14.95
CA ALA A 100 6.33 3.17 -13.72
C ALA A 100 6.63 2.32 -12.48
N GLU A 101 6.50 1.00 -12.58
CA GLU A 101 6.63 0.13 -11.41
C GLU A 101 8.04 0.09 -10.78
N PRO A 102 9.16 0.23 -11.51
CA PRO A 102 10.46 0.40 -10.88
C PRO A 102 10.55 1.61 -9.94
N ASP A 103 9.87 2.70 -10.25
CA ASP A 103 9.82 3.88 -9.41
C ASP A 103 8.99 3.62 -8.16
N TYR A 104 7.81 3.04 -8.31
CA TYR A 104 6.94 2.64 -7.19
C TYR A 104 7.63 1.66 -6.24
N TRP A 105 8.37 0.69 -6.79
CA TRP A 105 9.16 -0.24 -6.00
C TRP A 105 10.28 0.45 -5.21
N ARG A 106 10.98 1.39 -5.82
CA ARG A 106 12.04 2.17 -5.17
C ARG A 106 11.50 3.00 -4.01
N GLU A 107 10.33 3.59 -4.19
CA GLU A 107 9.66 4.38 -3.15
C GLU A 107 9.22 3.51 -1.98
N LEU A 108 8.65 2.32 -2.23
CA LEU A 108 8.37 1.34 -1.17
C LEU A 108 9.64 1.01 -0.38
N GLN A 109 10.73 0.66 -1.09
CA GLN A 109 12.00 0.32 -0.45
C GLN A 109 12.58 1.47 0.38
N LYS A 110 12.28 2.69 0.05
CA LYS A 110 12.63 3.88 0.82
C LYS A 110 11.73 4.01 2.06
N ALA A 111 10.43 3.83 1.90
CA ALA A 111 9.46 3.92 3.00
C ALA A 111 9.76 2.90 4.11
N VAL A 112 9.95 1.63 3.77
CA VAL A 112 10.22 0.58 4.77
C VAL A 112 11.57 0.69 5.47
N LYS A 113 12.51 1.48 4.93
CA LYS A 113 13.79 1.79 5.59
C LYS A 113 13.72 3.00 6.52
N ALA A 114 12.67 3.79 6.43
CA ALA A 114 12.42 4.91 7.33
C ALA A 114 11.97 4.41 8.71
N ALA A 115 11.86 5.32 9.68
CA ALA A 115 11.27 4.97 10.96
C ALA A 115 9.76 4.69 10.81
N PRO A 116 9.21 3.69 11.52
CA PRO A 116 7.77 3.45 11.52
C PRO A 116 7.00 4.68 12.04
N ASP A 117 5.96 5.11 11.33
CA ASP A 117 5.23 6.35 11.64
C ASP A 117 3.70 6.23 11.52
N MET A 118 3.16 5.06 11.15
CA MET A 118 1.70 4.85 11.04
C MET A 118 0.94 4.95 12.35
N LYS A 119 1.61 4.87 13.52
CA LYS A 119 0.95 5.10 14.80
C LYS A 119 0.43 6.52 14.96
N GLU A 120 1.10 7.47 14.33
CA GLU A 120 0.76 8.91 14.36
C GLU A 120 -0.08 9.34 13.15
N LYS A 121 -0.20 8.46 12.17
CA LYS A 121 -0.95 8.67 10.93
C LYS A 121 -2.01 7.58 10.79
N LYS A 122 -3.12 7.94 10.17
CA LYS A 122 -4.21 6.99 9.88
C LYS A 122 -4.42 6.93 8.38
N SER A 123 -4.47 5.74 7.81
CA SER A 123 -4.86 5.58 6.42
C SER A 123 -6.26 6.15 6.20
N ALA A 124 -6.39 6.96 5.15
CA ALA A 124 -7.67 7.47 4.68
C ALA A 124 -8.48 6.40 3.96
N ASN A 125 -7.80 5.40 3.39
CA ASN A 125 -8.38 4.35 2.56
C ASN A 125 -8.33 2.99 3.28
N THR A 126 -9.35 2.17 3.08
CA THR A 126 -9.32 0.75 3.42
C THR A 126 -8.61 -0.05 2.32
N ASP A 127 -8.19 -1.29 2.63
CA ASP A 127 -7.64 -2.19 1.63
C ASP A 127 -8.63 -2.45 0.48
N ALA A 128 -9.93 -2.46 0.78
CA ALA A 128 -10.98 -2.58 -0.23
C ALA A 128 -11.05 -1.35 -1.14
N ASP A 129 -10.85 -0.15 -0.62
CA ASP A 129 -10.81 1.07 -1.45
C ASP A 129 -9.65 1.02 -2.45
N ILE A 130 -8.47 0.55 -2.03
CA ILE A 130 -7.31 0.36 -2.92
C ILE A 130 -7.62 -0.68 -4.01
N MET A 131 -8.27 -1.79 -3.65
CA MET A 131 -8.70 -2.80 -4.62
C MET A 131 -9.69 -2.23 -5.64
N TRP A 132 -10.69 -1.47 -5.19
CA TRP A 132 -11.66 -0.85 -6.08
C TRP A 132 -11.04 0.16 -7.04
N TYR A 133 -10.09 0.96 -6.56
CA TYR A 133 -9.36 1.91 -7.40
C TYR A 133 -8.68 1.23 -8.61
N GLY A 134 -8.05 0.08 -8.40
CA GLY A 134 -7.41 -0.67 -9.47
C GLY A 134 -8.39 -1.22 -10.51
N ILE A 135 -9.59 -1.60 -10.09
CA ILE A 135 -10.61 -2.19 -10.97
C ILE A 135 -11.45 -1.12 -11.67
N ASP A 136 -11.71 0.00 -10.98
CA ASP A 136 -12.59 1.05 -11.49
C ASP A 136 -11.96 1.84 -12.64
N ARG A 137 -12.58 1.72 -13.81
CA ARG A 137 -12.21 2.44 -15.03
C ARG A 137 -13.27 3.46 -15.48
N VAL A 138 -14.29 3.72 -14.66
CA VAL A 138 -15.32 4.73 -14.94
C VAL A 138 -14.68 6.10 -15.07
N VAL A 139 -13.76 6.43 -14.16
CA VAL A 139 -12.97 7.67 -14.24
C VAL A 139 -11.62 7.38 -14.91
N HIS A 140 -11.37 8.04 -16.05
CA HIS A 140 -10.09 8.00 -16.73
C HIS A 140 -9.22 9.15 -16.22
N THR A 141 -8.15 8.83 -15.54
CA THR A 141 -7.13 9.80 -15.11
C THR A 141 -6.00 9.87 -16.13
N LYS A 142 -5.45 11.07 -16.32
CA LYS A 142 -4.22 11.23 -17.11
C LYS A 142 -3.02 10.85 -16.25
N THR A 143 -2.09 10.10 -16.82
CA THR A 143 -0.82 9.77 -16.19
C THR A 143 0.00 11.04 -15.96
N GLY A 144 0.60 11.16 -14.79
CA GLY A 144 1.50 12.25 -14.40
C GLY A 144 2.81 11.72 -13.82
N GLY A 145 3.62 12.61 -13.24
CA GLY A 145 4.82 12.22 -12.50
C GLY A 145 5.99 11.70 -13.35
N GLY A 146 6.00 11.97 -14.65
CA GLY A 146 7.07 11.52 -15.56
C GLY A 146 6.85 10.12 -16.13
N HIS A 147 5.74 9.46 -15.83
CA HIS A 147 5.39 8.13 -16.32
C HIS A 147 4.64 8.16 -17.67
N GLU A 148 4.50 9.35 -18.28
CA GLU A 148 3.88 9.53 -19.61
C GLU A 148 4.75 9.02 -20.76
N LYS A 149 6.00 8.65 -20.49
CA LYS A 149 6.97 8.16 -21.50
C LYS A 149 6.66 6.73 -21.92
N VAL A 150 5.48 6.51 -22.48
CA VAL A 150 4.99 5.19 -22.91
C VAL A 150 5.77 4.60 -24.09
N ASP A 151 6.58 5.41 -24.76
CA ASP A 151 7.42 5.03 -25.90
C ASP A 151 8.85 4.61 -25.50
N THR A 152 9.14 4.42 -24.21
CA THR A 152 10.46 4.01 -23.75
C THR A 152 10.86 2.66 -24.32
N TYR A 153 9.94 1.71 -24.34
CA TYR A 153 10.13 0.39 -24.93
C TYR A 153 9.36 0.29 -26.25
N LYS A 154 10.11 0.25 -27.36
CA LYS A 154 9.54 0.05 -28.71
C LYS A 154 9.21 -1.41 -28.99
N ASP A 155 9.89 -2.34 -28.34
CA ASP A 155 9.64 -3.78 -28.44
C ASP A 155 8.82 -4.26 -27.24
N LEU A 156 7.69 -4.91 -27.54
CA LEU A 156 6.81 -5.47 -26.52
C LEU A 156 7.52 -6.53 -25.68
N GLY A 157 8.32 -7.39 -26.30
CA GLY A 157 9.03 -8.48 -25.62
C GLY A 157 10.03 -7.93 -24.60
N GLU A 158 10.72 -6.85 -24.93
CA GLU A 158 11.60 -6.16 -23.98
C GLU A 158 10.82 -5.57 -22.82
N ALA A 159 9.74 -4.82 -23.08
CA ALA A 159 8.88 -4.24 -22.04
C ALA A 159 8.32 -5.31 -21.11
N LEU A 160 7.75 -6.38 -21.69
CA LEU A 160 7.18 -7.48 -20.92
C LEU A 160 8.24 -8.20 -20.07
N LYS A 161 9.43 -8.43 -20.61
CA LYS A 161 10.55 -9.02 -19.86
C LYS A 161 10.96 -8.16 -18.68
N LYS A 162 11.03 -6.83 -18.83
CA LYS A 162 11.37 -5.90 -17.75
C LYS A 162 10.28 -5.91 -16.66
N PHE A 163 9.02 -5.82 -17.06
CA PHE A 163 7.88 -5.91 -16.14
C PHE A 163 7.91 -7.21 -15.35
N GLN A 164 8.00 -8.37 -16.03
CA GLN A 164 8.01 -9.69 -15.38
C GLN A 164 9.21 -9.88 -14.45
N ALA A 165 10.40 -9.41 -14.81
CA ALA A 165 11.59 -9.51 -13.97
C ALA A 165 11.44 -8.73 -12.67
N LEU A 166 10.88 -7.52 -12.72
CA LEU A 166 10.59 -6.73 -11.53
C LEU A 166 9.51 -7.38 -10.68
N ARG A 167 8.44 -7.87 -11.29
CA ARG A 167 7.38 -8.59 -10.59
C ARG A 167 7.88 -9.84 -9.88
N ALA A 168 8.78 -10.59 -10.49
CA ALA A 168 9.45 -11.73 -9.83
C ALA A 168 10.24 -11.29 -8.59
N THR A 169 10.93 -10.14 -8.64
CA THR A 169 11.63 -9.56 -7.49
C THR A 169 10.67 -9.17 -6.37
N MET A 170 9.55 -8.52 -6.70
CA MET A 170 8.53 -8.14 -5.72
C MET A 170 7.86 -9.36 -5.09
N ILE A 171 7.51 -10.37 -5.88
CA ILE A 171 6.93 -11.64 -5.41
C ILE A 171 7.90 -12.34 -4.45
N GLU A 172 9.19 -12.38 -4.76
CA GLU A 172 10.18 -12.99 -3.87
C GLU A 172 10.34 -12.19 -2.56
N TYR A 173 10.33 -10.85 -2.64
CA TYR A 173 10.29 -10.00 -1.45
C TYR A 173 9.06 -10.28 -0.59
N ILE A 174 7.85 -10.34 -1.18
CA ILE A 174 6.63 -10.64 -0.44
C ILE A 174 6.72 -11.99 0.27
N LYS A 175 7.31 -13.02 -0.37
CA LYS A 175 7.48 -14.36 0.22
C LYS A 175 8.42 -14.36 1.42
N THR A 176 9.47 -13.55 1.40
CA THR A 176 10.61 -13.71 2.29
C THR A 176 10.78 -12.59 3.31
N THR A 177 10.16 -11.41 3.08
CA THR A 177 10.34 -10.26 3.96
C THR A 177 9.74 -10.48 5.34
N ASN A 178 10.44 -9.95 6.36
CA ASN A 178 9.94 -9.76 7.72
C ASN A 178 9.68 -8.28 8.03
N ASP A 179 9.68 -7.41 7.02
CA ASP A 179 9.38 -6.00 7.21
C ASP A 179 7.93 -5.81 7.65
N ASP A 180 7.71 -4.91 8.61
CA ASP A 180 6.37 -4.52 9.05
C ASP A 180 5.82 -3.45 8.13
N LEU A 181 5.23 -3.89 7.01
CA LEU A 181 4.69 -2.98 6.00
C LEU A 181 3.53 -2.13 6.52
N ARG A 182 2.81 -2.60 7.55
CA ARG A 182 1.66 -1.87 8.12
C ARG A 182 2.08 -0.70 9.03
N SER A 183 3.31 -0.68 9.52
CA SER A 183 3.82 0.38 10.40
C SER A 183 4.49 1.55 9.66
N HIS A 184 4.76 1.42 8.39
CA HIS A 184 5.42 2.45 7.58
C HIS A 184 4.42 3.16 6.67
N SER A 185 4.34 4.48 6.80
CA SER A 185 3.46 5.28 5.94
C SER A 185 4.06 5.46 4.54
N PHE A 186 3.16 5.53 3.58
CA PHE A 186 3.40 5.98 2.22
C PHE A 186 2.36 7.03 1.85
N GLY A 187 2.75 8.04 1.12
CA GLY A 187 1.84 9.03 0.57
C GLY A 187 2.37 10.44 0.67
N GLU A 188 2.04 11.20 -0.36
CA GLU A 188 2.14 12.65 -0.44
C GLU A 188 0.73 13.20 -0.66
N TYR A 189 0.52 14.49 -0.43
CA TYR A 189 -0.74 15.20 -0.72
C TYR A 189 -1.96 14.89 0.17
N GLY A 190 -1.72 14.45 1.43
CA GLY A 190 -2.81 14.32 2.43
C GLY A 190 -3.54 13.00 2.42
N GLU A 191 -3.24 12.10 1.51
CA GLU A 191 -3.71 10.72 1.53
C GLU A 191 -2.57 9.81 1.98
N VAL A 192 -2.61 9.43 3.25
CA VAL A 192 -1.63 8.51 3.81
C VAL A 192 -2.19 7.11 3.72
N ILE A 193 -1.41 6.19 3.15
CA ILE A 193 -1.65 4.75 3.17
C ILE A 193 -0.47 4.05 3.85
N ASP A 194 -0.62 2.81 4.26
CA ASP A 194 0.52 2.03 4.74
C ASP A 194 1.29 1.37 3.58
N SER A 195 2.51 0.91 3.84
CA SER A 195 3.37 0.32 2.81
C SER A 195 2.83 -1.01 2.27
N TRP A 196 1.98 -1.73 3.02
CA TRP A 196 1.26 -2.89 2.51
C TRP A 196 0.19 -2.47 1.49
N GLN A 197 -0.56 -1.41 1.80
CA GLN A 197 -1.53 -0.82 0.87
C GLN A 197 -0.86 -0.29 -0.39
N TRP A 198 0.35 0.30 -0.25
CA TRP A 198 1.14 0.70 -1.40
C TRP A 198 1.56 -0.49 -2.28
N MET A 199 1.99 -1.60 -1.68
CA MET A 199 2.23 -2.84 -2.43
C MET A 199 0.97 -3.31 -3.17
N LEU A 200 -0.18 -3.28 -2.50
CA LEU A 200 -1.44 -3.63 -3.12
C LEU A 200 -1.75 -2.68 -4.28
N GLU A 201 -1.52 -1.37 -4.12
CA GLU A 201 -1.73 -0.37 -5.17
C GLU A 201 -0.83 -0.60 -6.39
N ILE A 202 0.44 -0.98 -6.22
CA ILE A 202 1.29 -1.39 -7.34
C ILE A 202 0.65 -2.53 -8.14
N SER A 203 0.06 -3.50 -7.47
CA SER A 203 -0.58 -4.62 -8.15
C SER A 203 -1.93 -4.25 -8.79
N THR A 204 -2.73 -3.41 -8.12
CA THR A 204 -4.00 -2.93 -8.68
C THR A 204 -3.80 -1.94 -9.82
N HIS A 205 -2.69 -1.20 -9.83
CA HIS A 205 -2.28 -0.39 -10.98
C HIS A 205 -2.11 -1.26 -12.24
N ALA A 206 -1.47 -2.43 -12.13
CA ALA A 206 -1.40 -3.36 -13.25
C ALA A 206 -2.80 -3.88 -13.64
N GLU A 207 -3.68 -4.14 -12.68
CA GLU A 207 -5.05 -4.57 -12.97
C GLU A 207 -5.85 -3.49 -13.72
N ARG A 208 -5.68 -2.23 -13.36
CA ARG A 208 -6.25 -1.10 -14.09
C ARG A 208 -5.82 -1.09 -15.55
N HIS A 209 -4.56 -1.41 -15.82
CA HIS A 209 -4.02 -1.51 -17.18
C HIS A 209 -4.44 -2.80 -17.89
N ILE A 210 -4.68 -3.89 -17.17
CA ILE A 210 -5.34 -5.09 -17.71
C ILE A 210 -6.72 -4.75 -18.26
N GLN A 211 -7.52 -4.00 -17.52
CA GLN A 211 -8.83 -3.54 -17.99
C GLN A 211 -8.68 -2.62 -19.21
N GLN A 212 -7.68 -1.73 -19.22
CA GLN A 212 -7.40 -0.89 -20.39
C GLN A 212 -7.04 -1.71 -21.63
N ILE A 213 -6.23 -2.76 -21.52
CA ILE A 213 -5.92 -3.66 -22.62
C ILE A 213 -7.21 -4.36 -23.12
N ARG A 214 -8.08 -4.78 -22.20
CA ARG A 214 -9.38 -5.38 -22.56
C ARG A 214 -10.28 -4.39 -23.31
N GLU A 215 -10.35 -3.13 -22.87
CA GLU A 215 -11.07 -2.06 -23.58
C GLU A 215 -10.56 -1.90 -25.02
N ILE A 216 -9.22 -1.86 -25.20
CA ILE A 216 -8.60 -1.76 -26.54
C ILE A 216 -8.98 -2.96 -27.42
N LYS A 217 -8.90 -4.18 -26.87
CA LYS A 217 -9.22 -5.42 -27.62
C LYS A 217 -10.72 -5.54 -27.96
N ASN A 218 -11.58 -4.90 -27.19
CA ASN A 218 -13.04 -4.90 -27.40
C ASN A 218 -13.51 -3.76 -28.31
N ASP A 219 -12.61 -2.90 -28.78
CA ASP A 219 -12.99 -1.85 -29.74
C ASP A 219 -13.49 -2.47 -31.04
N PRO A 220 -14.62 -2.01 -31.61
CA PRO A 220 -15.17 -2.53 -32.86
C PRO A 220 -14.20 -2.50 -34.06
N ASN A 221 -13.24 -1.56 -34.03
CA ASN A 221 -12.24 -1.38 -35.07
C ASN A 221 -10.90 -2.08 -34.75
N PHE A 222 -10.82 -2.84 -33.66
CA PHE A 222 -9.60 -3.56 -33.31
C PHE A 222 -9.22 -4.53 -34.45
N PRO A 223 -7.94 -4.53 -34.91
CA PRO A 223 -7.54 -5.33 -36.06
C PRO A 223 -7.81 -6.81 -35.86
N LYS A 224 -8.41 -7.45 -36.86
CA LYS A 224 -8.53 -8.92 -36.93
C LYS A 224 -7.15 -9.53 -37.19
N LYS A 225 -6.94 -10.77 -36.73
CA LYS A 225 -5.72 -11.52 -37.06
C LYS A 225 -5.59 -11.74 -38.54
#